data_305f4b5cbf436f2574611a4259da3089
#
_entry.id   305f4b5cbf436f2574611a4259da3089
#
_cell.length_a   1.000
_cell.length_b   1.000
_cell.length_c   1.000
_cell.angle_alpha   90.00
_cell.angle_beta   90.00
_cell.angle_gamma   90.00
#
_symmetry.space_group_name_H-M   'P 1'
#
loop_
_entity.id
_entity.type
_entity.pdbx_description
1 polymer ?
#
loop_
_entity_poly.entity_id
_entity_poly.type
_entity_poly.pdbx_seq_one_letter_code
_entity_poly.pdbx_strand_id
1 'polypeptide(L)'
;MIDKRVASAAEAVSDVFDGATIMFGGFGEAGSPIELIHALIDQGATNLTMISNNCGSGQVGLAALLKAGRVSKVICSFPRTANSTVFPELYRSGRTKLELVPQGTLAERIRAGGAGIPAFYTPSAVGTPLAEGKECREFGGRKYLLEHGIRADFSLIKGRVADTHGNILYNKTARNFSPPMAMAGKVTIVQVAEVVEPGKLDPESIVTPGIFVDRVVAIANPAHESELVEAGASYP
;
A
#
# COMPACT_ATOMS: atom_id res chain seq x y z
N MET A 1 -5.50 -17.28 23.59
CA MET A 1 -6.18 -17.28 22.25
C MET A 1 -5.61 -16.11 21.47
N ILE A 2 -5.26 -16.30 20.22
CA ILE A 2 -4.75 -15.19 19.39
C ILE A 2 -5.93 -14.26 19.05
N ASP A 3 -5.79 -12.99 19.37
CA ASP A 3 -6.75 -11.94 18.98
C ASP A 3 -5.96 -10.71 18.52
N LYS A 4 -6.12 -10.35 17.26
CA LYS A 4 -5.40 -9.26 16.61
C LYS A 4 -6.25 -8.00 16.46
N ARG A 5 -7.43 -7.98 17.04
CA ARG A 5 -8.30 -6.81 17.01
C ARG A 5 -7.67 -5.65 17.77
N VAL A 6 -7.80 -4.47 17.20
CA VAL A 6 -7.50 -3.19 17.84
C VAL A 6 -8.76 -2.33 17.86
N ALA A 7 -8.88 -1.46 18.85
CA ALA A 7 -10.13 -0.76 19.12
C ALA A 7 -10.43 0.34 18.07
N SER A 8 -9.41 0.90 17.43
CA SER A 8 -9.60 2.00 16.46
C SER A 8 -8.48 2.08 15.44
N ALA A 9 -8.72 2.82 14.34
CA ALA A 9 -7.70 3.15 13.36
C ALA A 9 -6.56 3.98 13.97
N ALA A 10 -6.86 4.87 14.92
CA ALA A 10 -5.85 5.66 15.63
C ALA A 10 -4.92 4.78 16.46
N GLU A 11 -5.46 3.80 17.20
CA GLU A 11 -4.65 2.82 17.93
C GLU A 11 -3.81 1.98 16.97
N ALA A 12 -4.40 1.56 15.84
CA ALA A 12 -3.75 0.69 14.88
C ALA A 12 -2.46 1.29 14.29
N VAL A 13 -2.37 2.63 14.14
CA VAL A 13 -1.23 3.34 13.56
C VAL A 13 -0.39 4.10 14.59
N SER A 14 -0.67 3.94 15.89
CA SER A 14 -0.09 4.77 16.96
C SER A 14 1.44 4.70 17.08
N ASP A 15 2.06 3.61 16.67
CA ASP A 15 3.50 3.37 16.73
C ASP A 15 4.24 3.63 15.39
N VAL A 16 3.56 4.21 14.40
CA VAL A 16 4.23 4.64 13.18
C VAL A 16 5.17 5.79 13.50
N PHE A 17 6.42 5.66 13.08
CA PHE A 17 7.50 6.60 13.41
C PHE A 17 7.92 7.46 12.21
N ASP A 18 8.57 8.57 12.48
CA ASP A 18 9.13 9.46 11.46
C ASP A 18 10.18 8.73 10.60
N GLY A 19 10.06 8.88 9.27
CA GLY A 19 10.94 8.20 8.32
C GLY A 19 10.54 6.78 7.98
N ALA A 20 9.44 6.25 8.53
CA ALA A 20 8.96 4.91 8.24
C ALA A 20 8.69 4.72 6.75
N THR A 21 8.95 3.50 6.26
CA THR A 21 8.52 3.04 4.94
C THR A 21 7.19 2.33 5.08
N ILE A 22 6.17 2.78 4.34
CA ILE A 22 4.80 2.29 4.45
C ILE A 22 4.26 1.89 3.09
N MET A 23 3.74 0.66 2.99
CA MET A 23 2.97 0.18 1.85
C MET A 23 1.49 0.49 2.05
N PHE A 24 0.84 0.97 1.00
CA PHE A 24 -0.59 1.24 0.99
C PHE A 24 -1.27 0.41 -0.09
N GLY A 25 -2.18 -0.48 0.31
CA GLY A 25 -3.02 -1.25 -0.60
C GLY A 25 -3.91 -0.33 -1.43
N GLY A 26 -4.35 -0.85 -2.57
CA GLY A 26 -5.21 -0.12 -3.49
C GLY A 26 -4.69 -0.11 -4.93
N PHE A 27 -5.62 0.05 -5.85
CA PHE A 27 -5.39 0.24 -7.28
C PHE A 27 -6.41 1.25 -7.81
N GLY A 28 -5.97 2.42 -8.25
CA GLY A 28 -6.87 3.55 -8.39
C GLY A 28 -7.45 3.86 -7.01
N GLU A 29 -8.74 3.91 -6.92
CA GLU A 29 -9.50 4.17 -5.68
C GLU A 29 -9.99 2.86 -5.03
N ALA A 30 -9.90 1.71 -5.75
CA ALA A 30 -10.39 0.43 -5.27
C ALA A 30 -9.44 -0.19 -4.23
N GLY A 31 -9.95 -0.49 -3.04
CA GLY A 31 -9.18 -1.17 -1.98
C GLY A 31 -8.27 -0.25 -1.17
N SER A 32 -8.42 1.07 -1.29
CA SER A 32 -7.69 2.06 -0.48
C SER A 32 -8.13 1.99 1.00
N PRO A 33 -7.20 1.91 1.96
CA PRO A 33 -7.49 1.87 3.40
C PRO A 33 -7.65 3.30 3.96
N ILE A 34 -8.70 4.00 3.54
CA ILE A 34 -8.92 5.44 3.78
C ILE A 34 -8.84 5.80 5.27
N GLU A 35 -9.50 5.05 6.12
CA GLU A 35 -9.57 5.36 7.55
C GLU A 35 -8.22 5.20 8.23
N LEU A 36 -7.43 4.18 7.86
CA LEU A 36 -6.06 4.04 8.34
C LEU A 36 -5.15 5.16 7.84
N ILE A 37 -5.33 5.60 6.59
CA ILE A 37 -4.55 6.72 6.02
C ILE A 37 -4.89 8.03 6.76
N HIS A 38 -6.18 8.30 7.00
CA HIS A 38 -6.62 9.48 7.74
C HIS A 38 -6.12 9.46 9.18
N ALA A 39 -6.23 8.32 9.87
CA ALA A 39 -5.67 8.15 11.22
C ALA A 39 -4.15 8.38 11.26
N LEU A 40 -3.42 7.99 10.20
CA LEU A 40 -1.98 8.26 10.09
C LEU A 40 -1.68 9.75 9.89
N ILE A 41 -2.53 10.49 9.17
CA ILE A 41 -2.40 11.96 9.06
C ILE A 41 -2.54 12.60 10.44
N ASP A 42 -3.56 12.21 11.20
CA ASP A 42 -3.84 12.73 12.55
C ASP A 42 -2.75 12.36 13.55
N GLN A 43 -2.21 11.14 13.44
CA GLN A 43 -1.11 10.65 14.27
C GLN A 43 0.15 11.49 14.13
N GLY A 44 0.43 12.03 12.96
CA GLY A 44 1.41 13.08 12.77
C GLY A 44 2.80 12.67 12.30
N ALA A 45 3.11 11.40 12.10
CA ALA A 45 4.40 10.94 11.58
C ALA A 45 4.78 11.64 10.27
N THR A 46 6.05 11.97 10.11
CA THR A 46 6.59 12.76 9.01
C THR A 46 7.74 12.05 8.29
N ASN A 47 8.22 12.66 7.20
CA ASN A 47 9.34 12.13 6.41
C ASN A 47 9.14 10.69 5.90
N LEU A 48 7.88 10.29 5.67
CA LEU A 48 7.52 8.94 5.28
C LEU A 48 7.98 8.62 3.85
N THR A 49 8.33 7.34 3.62
CA THR A 49 8.42 6.76 2.29
C THR A 49 7.15 5.99 1.98
N MET A 50 6.36 6.49 1.03
CA MET A 50 5.11 5.89 0.59
C MET A 50 5.35 4.92 -0.57
N ILE A 51 4.88 3.70 -0.46
CA ILE A 51 4.89 2.68 -1.53
C ILE A 51 3.45 2.35 -1.87
N SER A 52 3.03 2.61 -3.11
CA SER A 52 1.65 2.43 -3.55
C SER A 52 1.59 2.29 -5.07
N ASN A 53 0.45 1.87 -5.61
CA ASN A 53 0.27 1.87 -7.06
C ASN A 53 0.20 3.28 -7.65
N ASN A 54 -0.48 4.21 -6.97
CA ASN A 54 -0.70 5.61 -7.37
C ASN A 54 -0.52 6.56 -6.18
N CYS A 55 -0.73 7.85 -6.41
CA CYS A 55 -0.58 8.90 -5.41
C CYS A 55 -1.92 9.48 -4.92
N GLY A 56 -3.01 8.74 -5.10
CA GLY A 56 -4.35 9.20 -4.72
C GLY A 56 -4.98 10.17 -5.70
N SER A 57 -6.26 10.42 -5.49
CA SER A 57 -7.12 11.32 -6.26
C SER A 57 -7.79 12.35 -5.34
N GLY A 58 -8.18 13.51 -5.88
CA GLY A 58 -8.85 14.55 -5.12
C GLY A 58 -8.01 15.07 -3.94
N GLN A 59 -8.63 15.16 -2.77
CA GLN A 59 -8.01 15.67 -1.53
C GLN A 59 -8.28 14.76 -0.31
N VAL A 60 -8.41 13.47 -0.52
CA VAL A 60 -8.62 12.44 0.52
C VAL A 60 -7.58 11.36 0.42
N GLY A 61 -7.52 10.45 1.37
CA GLY A 61 -6.62 9.28 1.34
C GLY A 61 -5.16 9.65 1.08
N LEU A 62 -4.51 9.00 0.11
CA LEU A 62 -3.09 9.24 -0.20
C LEU A 62 -2.81 10.68 -0.66
N ALA A 63 -3.76 11.32 -1.38
CA ALA A 63 -3.60 12.70 -1.78
C ALA A 63 -3.61 13.64 -0.56
N ALA A 64 -4.46 13.38 0.44
CA ALA A 64 -4.48 14.14 1.70
C ALA A 64 -3.19 13.92 2.51
N LEU A 65 -2.68 12.69 2.60
CA LEU A 65 -1.42 12.37 3.28
C LEU A 65 -0.24 13.15 2.66
N LEU A 66 -0.20 13.23 1.33
CA LEU A 66 0.78 14.03 0.60
C LEU A 66 0.59 15.54 0.86
N LYS A 67 -0.66 16.05 0.78
CA LYS A 67 -1.00 17.45 1.01
C LYS A 67 -0.61 17.90 2.42
N ALA A 68 -0.80 17.05 3.42
CA ALA A 68 -0.38 17.28 4.81
C ALA A 68 1.15 17.32 5.00
N GLY A 69 1.95 17.11 3.94
CA GLY A 69 3.42 17.18 4.01
C GLY A 69 4.07 16.01 4.76
N ARG A 70 3.36 14.88 4.91
CA ARG A 70 3.87 13.73 5.66
C ARG A 70 4.87 12.89 4.88
N VAL A 71 4.88 12.99 3.54
CA VAL A 71 5.62 12.09 2.65
C VAL A 71 6.79 12.82 1.97
N SER A 72 8.00 12.33 2.17
CA SER A 72 9.22 12.85 1.53
C SER A 72 9.60 12.08 0.26
N LYS A 73 9.20 10.80 0.14
CA LYS A 73 9.48 9.96 -1.04
C LYS A 73 8.27 9.11 -1.39
N VAL A 74 8.01 8.99 -2.67
CA VAL A 74 7.01 8.07 -3.24
C VAL A 74 7.71 7.04 -4.12
N ILE A 75 7.35 5.77 -3.96
CA ILE A 75 7.69 4.67 -4.87
C ILE A 75 6.36 4.15 -5.45
N CYS A 76 6.12 4.39 -6.73
CA CYS A 76 4.84 4.01 -7.34
C CYS A 76 4.99 3.73 -8.84
N SER A 77 3.93 3.19 -9.44
CA SER A 77 3.89 2.88 -10.87
C SER A 77 3.08 3.87 -11.69
N PHE A 78 2.10 4.53 -11.10
CA PHE A 78 1.20 5.45 -11.79
C PHE A 78 0.93 6.70 -10.93
N PRO A 79 1.90 7.64 -10.84
CA PRO A 79 1.85 8.75 -9.89
C PRO A 79 0.73 9.76 -10.14
N ARG A 80 0.15 9.78 -11.34
CA ARG A 80 -0.85 10.77 -11.74
C ARG A 80 -2.10 10.10 -12.32
N THR A 81 -3.23 10.24 -11.65
CA THR A 81 -4.58 9.94 -12.17
C THR A 81 -5.21 11.19 -12.80
N ALA A 82 -6.39 11.06 -13.42
CA ALA A 82 -7.11 12.20 -14.01
C ALA A 82 -7.40 13.31 -12.99
N ASN A 83 -7.74 12.93 -11.75
CA ASN A 83 -8.09 13.86 -10.66
C ASN A 83 -6.92 14.12 -9.69
N SER A 84 -5.69 13.81 -10.10
CA SER A 84 -4.50 14.01 -9.27
C SER A 84 -3.93 15.41 -9.47
N THR A 85 -4.05 16.27 -8.48
CA THR A 85 -3.49 17.64 -8.49
C THR A 85 -2.35 17.79 -7.47
N VAL A 86 -2.48 17.14 -6.31
CA VAL A 86 -1.56 17.30 -5.17
C VAL A 86 -0.14 16.80 -5.48
N PHE A 87 0.00 15.54 -5.90
CA PHE A 87 1.33 14.96 -6.14
C PHE A 87 2.12 15.70 -7.25
N PRO A 88 1.53 16.05 -8.42
CA PRO A 88 2.26 16.80 -9.44
C PRO A 88 2.83 18.13 -8.97
N GLU A 89 2.12 18.83 -8.08
CA GLU A 89 2.59 20.09 -7.49
C GLU A 89 3.76 19.85 -6.53
N LEU A 90 3.66 18.89 -5.63
CA LEU A 90 4.71 18.52 -4.68
C LEU A 90 5.99 18.04 -5.39
N TYR A 91 5.84 17.25 -6.45
CA TYR A 91 6.96 16.78 -7.25
C TYR A 91 7.68 17.92 -7.97
N ARG A 92 6.94 18.82 -8.66
CA ARG A 92 7.54 19.98 -9.34
C ARG A 92 8.24 20.95 -8.40
N SER A 93 7.73 21.11 -7.18
CA SER A 93 8.34 21.96 -6.17
C SER A 93 9.52 21.31 -5.43
N GLY A 94 9.85 20.05 -5.74
CA GLY A 94 10.95 19.31 -5.10
C GLY A 94 10.65 18.86 -3.66
N ARG A 95 9.43 19.06 -3.16
CA ARG A 95 9.03 18.68 -1.80
C ARG A 95 8.89 17.17 -1.60
N THR A 96 8.61 16.44 -2.67
CA THR A 96 8.46 14.97 -2.64
C THR A 96 9.26 14.34 -3.76
N LYS A 97 10.11 13.37 -3.44
CA LYS A 97 10.90 12.59 -4.41
C LYS A 97 10.04 11.47 -5.00
N LEU A 98 10.31 11.13 -6.26
CA LEU A 98 9.65 10.02 -6.97
C LEU A 98 10.67 8.96 -7.38
N GLU A 99 10.36 7.70 -7.06
CA GLU A 99 10.93 6.52 -7.69
C GLU A 99 9.83 5.86 -8.52
N LEU A 100 9.89 6.06 -9.84
CA LEU A 100 8.92 5.48 -10.76
C LEU A 100 9.35 4.05 -11.11
N VAL A 101 8.45 3.09 -10.88
CA VAL A 101 8.70 1.67 -11.13
C VAL A 101 7.59 1.11 -12.03
N PRO A 102 7.90 0.38 -13.12
CA PRO A 102 6.87 -0.28 -13.92
C PRO A 102 5.97 -1.16 -13.04
N GLN A 103 4.66 -1.13 -13.29
CA GLN A 103 3.68 -1.72 -12.37
C GLN A 103 3.92 -3.20 -12.07
N GLY A 104 4.19 -4.01 -13.10
CA GLY A 104 4.53 -5.42 -12.90
C GLY A 104 5.83 -5.60 -12.09
N THR A 105 6.82 -4.75 -12.32
CA THR A 105 8.07 -4.74 -11.53
C THR A 105 7.82 -4.33 -10.09
N LEU A 106 6.97 -3.33 -9.83
CA LEU A 106 6.60 -2.93 -8.47
C LEU A 106 5.91 -4.08 -7.73
N ALA A 107 4.94 -4.74 -8.38
CA ALA A 107 4.23 -5.89 -7.81
C ALA A 107 5.21 -7.03 -7.47
N GLU A 108 6.13 -7.35 -8.37
CA GLU A 108 7.13 -8.41 -8.15
C GLU A 108 8.18 -8.03 -7.10
N ARG A 109 8.64 -6.79 -7.05
CA ARG A 109 9.54 -6.30 -5.99
C ARG A 109 8.91 -6.45 -4.60
N ILE A 110 7.61 -6.13 -4.46
CA ILE A 110 6.86 -6.30 -3.21
C ILE A 110 6.73 -7.80 -2.90
N ARG A 111 6.30 -8.62 -3.88
CA ARG A 111 6.17 -10.06 -3.70
C ARG A 111 7.49 -10.71 -3.31
N ALA A 112 8.56 -10.39 -4.03
CA ALA A 112 9.91 -10.90 -3.75
C ALA A 112 10.37 -10.55 -2.33
N GLY A 113 10.20 -9.29 -1.92
CA GLY A 113 10.52 -8.85 -0.56
C GLY A 113 9.76 -9.63 0.50
N GLY A 114 8.44 -9.81 0.31
CA GLY A 114 7.59 -10.59 1.21
C GLY A 114 7.94 -12.08 1.26
N ALA A 115 8.44 -12.65 0.15
CA ALA A 115 8.88 -14.05 0.06
C ALA A 115 10.33 -14.27 0.48
N GLY A 116 11.07 -13.24 0.91
CA GLY A 116 12.47 -13.34 1.26
C GLY A 116 13.43 -13.47 0.07
N ILE A 117 12.96 -13.15 -1.14
CA ILE A 117 13.77 -13.14 -2.36
C ILE A 117 14.43 -11.75 -2.48
N PRO A 118 15.78 -11.66 -2.38
CA PRO A 118 16.46 -10.36 -2.32
C PRO A 118 16.41 -9.61 -3.64
N ALA A 119 16.44 -10.32 -4.79
CA ALA A 119 16.48 -9.71 -6.11
C ALA A 119 16.03 -10.70 -7.19
N PHE A 120 15.65 -10.17 -8.35
CA PHE A 120 15.27 -10.94 -9.53
C PHE A 120 15.58 -10.16 -10.81
N TYR A 121 15.62 -10.85 -11.95
CA TYR A 121 15.81 -10.24 -13.26
C TYR A 121 14.48 -10.09 -13.99
N THR A 122 14.26 -8.91 -14.61
CA THR A 122 13.07 -8.62 -15.43
C THR A 122 13.46 -7.94 -16.75
N PRO A 123 12.79 -8.23 -17.87
CA PRO A 123 12.99 -7.51 -19.12
C PRO A 123 12.32 -6.14 -19.15
N SER A 124 11.47 -5.83 -18.16
CA SER A 124 10.78 -4.53 -18.09
C SER A 124 11.77 -3.38 -17.96
N ALA A 125 11.48 -2.29 -18.66
CA ALA A 125 12.27 -1.06 -18.67
C ALA A 125 13.68 -1.16 -19.31
N VAL A 126 14.10 -2.29 -19.85
CA VAL A 126 15.35 -2.37 -20.64
C VAL A 126 15.31 -1.36 -21.79
N GLY A 127 16.38 -0.57 -21.93
CA GLY A 127 16.49 0.47 -22.98
C GLY A 127 15.71 1.76 -22.69
N THR A 128 15.19 1.93 -21.48
CA THR A 128 14.53 3.17 -21.03
C THR A 128 15.38 3.89 -19.96
N PRO A 129 15.10 5.17 -19.66
CA PRO A 129 15.77 5.87 -18.57
C PRO A 129 15.67 5.18 -17.20
N LEU A 130 14.64 4.35 -16.99
CA LEU A 130 14.47 3.58 -15.74
C LEU A 130 15.50 2.44 -15.58
N ALA A 131 16.29 2.13 -16.62
CA ALA A 131 17.40 1.17 -16.58
C ALA A 131 18.71 1.78 -16.08
N GLU A 132 18.78 3.10 -15.99
CA GLU A 132 20.02 3.80 -15.62
C GLU A 132 20.48 3.41 -14.22
N GLY A 133 21.77 3.06 -14.10
CA GLY A 133 22.38 2.63 -12.83
C GLY A 133 22.04 1.21 -12.37
N LYS A 134 21.22 0.46 -13.13
CA LYS A 134 20.87 -0.93 -12.80
C LYS A 134 21.78 -1.93 -13.51
N GLU A 135 22.10 -3.02 -12.82
CA GLU A 135 22.78 -4.16 -13.44
C GLU A 135 21.91 -4.72 -14.57
N CYS A 136 22.54 -4.95 -15.74
CA CYS A 136 21.91 -5.58 -16.89
C CYS A 136 22.62 -6.89 -17.21
N ARG A 137 21.87 -7.98 -17.36
CA ARG A 137 22.39 -9.30 -17.73
C ARG A 137 21.60 -9.89 -18.89
N GLU A 138 22.26 -10.67 -19.71
CA GLU A 138 21.65 -11.36 -20.84
C GLU A 138 21.35 -12.82 -20.48
N PHE A 139 20.14 -13.27 -20.79
CA PHE A 139 19.72 -14.66 -20.68
C PHE A 139 19.01 -15.06 -21.99
N GLY A 140 19.50 -16.11 -22.65
CA GLY A 140 18.89 -16.61 -23.90
C GLY A 140 18.79 -15.55 -25.02
N GLY A 141 19.78 -14.67 -25.15
CA GLY A 141 19.80 -13.61 -26.16
C GLY A 141 18.91 -12.39 -25.84
N ARG A 142 18.33 -12.33 -24.63
CA ARG A 142 17.50 -11.22 -24.20
C ARG A 142 18.07 -10.53 -22.97
N LYS A 143 18.06 -9.21 -22.95
CA LYS A 143 18.52 -8.40 -21.82
C LYS A 143 17.48 -8.29 -20.71
N TYR A 144 17.96 -8.28 -19.47
CA TYR A 144 17.18 -8.16 -18.24
C TYR A 144 17.87 -7.20 -17.29
N LEU A 145 17.08 -6.49 -16.48
CA LEU A 145 17.55 -5.64 -15.39
C LEU A 145 17.40 -6.36 -14.05
N LEU A 146 18.38 -6.20 -13.19
CA LEU A 146 18.29 -6.62 -11.79
C LEU A 146 17.39 -5.66 -11.03
N GLU A 147 16.37 -6.19 -10.37
CA GLU A 147 15.48 -5.48 -9.47
C GLU A 147 15.52 -6.10 -8.07
N HIS A 148 15.50 -5.25 -7.05
CA HIS A 148 15.56 -5.70 -5.65
C HIS A 148 14.18 -5.83 -5.04
N GLY A 149 13.99 -6.85 -4.19
CA GLY A 149 12.79 -6.99 -3.36
C GLY A 149 12.60 -5.80 -2.43
N ILE A 150 11.34 -5.39 -2.22
CA ILE A 150 10.98 -4.28 -1.32
C ILE A 150 10.30 -4.85 -0.07
N ARG A 151 10.76 -4.42 1.10
CA ARG A 151 10.07 -4.58 2.38
C ARG A 151 9.74 -3.21 2.95
N ALA A 152 8.73 -3.16 3.81
CA ALA A 152 8.31 -1.93 4.49
C ALA A 152 8.25 -2.15 6.00
N ASP A 153 8.30 -1.05 6.76
CA ASP A 153 8.10 -1.10 8.21
C ASP A 153 6.63 -1.38 8.52
N PHE A 154 5.71 -0.79 7.73
CA PHE A 154 4.27 -1.01 7.86
C PHE A 154 3.63 -1.30 6.51
N SER A 155 2.53 -2.09 6.54
CA SER A 155 1.61 -2.25 5.41
C SER A 155 0.19 -1.93 5.88
N LEU A 156 -0.43 -0.91 5.30
CA LEU A 156 -1.82 -0.53 5.53
C LEU A 156 -2.67 -1.05 4.38
N ILE A 157 -3.59 -1.98 4.66
CA ILE A 157 -4.40 -2.64 3.63
C ILE A 157 -5.88 -2.64 4.00
N LYS A 158 -6.74 -2.88 3.00
CA LYS A 158 -8.19 -2.97 3.17
C LYS A 158 -8.68 -4.35 2.74
N GLY A 159 -9.31 -5.05 3.68
CA GLY A 159 -10.08 -6.28 3.43
C GLY A 159 -11.58 -6.00 3.42
N ARG A 160 -12.36 -7.03 3.13
CA ARG A 160 -13.82 -7.01 3.29
C ARG A 160 -14.21 -7.53 4.68
N VAL A 161 -13.73 -8.73 5.02
CA VAL A 161 -13.98 -9.43 6.28
C VAL A 161 -12.67 -10.05 6.75
N ALA A 162 -12.40 -10.03 8.03
CA ALA A 162 -11.32 -10.81 8.65
C ALA A 162 -11.86 -11.61 9.83
N ASP A 163 -11.16 -12.67 10.21
CA ASP A 163 -11.37 -13.27 11.52
C ASP A 163 -10.42 -12.64 12.58
N THR A 164 -10.62 -12.97 13.84
CA THR A 164 -9.77 -12.44 14.92
C THR A 164 -8.32 -12.91 14.86
N HIS A 165 -8.01 -13.95 14.07
CA HIS A 165 -6.66 -14.40 13.78
C HIS A 165 -5.99 -13.62 12.63
N GLY A 166 -6.74 -12.76 11.94
CA GLY A 166 -6.25 -11.95 10.82
C GLY A 166 -6.30 -12.64 9.45
N ASN A 167 -7.05 -13.73 9.29
CA ASN A 167 -7.34 -14.27 7.95
C ASN A 167 -8.28 -13.35 7.21
N ILE A 168 -7.97 -13.00 5.94
CA ILE A 168 -8.67 -11.94 5.21
C ILE A 168 -9.37 -12.46 3.96
N LEU A 169 -10.63 -12.04 3.79
CA LEU A 169 -11.37 -12.04 2.53
C LEU A 169 -11.40 -10.63 1.94
N TYR A 170 -11.27 -10.53 0.63
CA TYR A 170 -11.33 -9.27 -0.11
C TYR A 170 -12.63 -9.14 -0.91
N ASN A 171 -12.96 -7.91 -1.32
CA ASN A 171 -14.07 -7.65 -2.21
C ASN A 171 -13.58 -7.64 -3.67
N LYS A 172 -13.74 -8.76 -4.38
CA LYS A 172 -13.41 -8.87 -5.82
C LYS A 172 -11.98 -8.36 -6.11
N THR A 173 -11.83 -7.46 -7.09
CA THR A 173 -10.55 -6.88 -7.53
C THR A 173 -9.96 -5.89 -6.54
N ALA A 174 -10.69 -5.42 -5.52
CA ALA A 174 -10.17 -4.57 -4.47
C ALA A 174 -9.06 -5.22 -3.63
N ARG A 175 -8.85 -6.53 -3.76
CA ARG A 175 -7.69 -7.22 -3.17
C ARG A 175 -6.35 -6.72 -3.73
N ASN A 176 -6.29 -6.46 -5.06
CA ASN A 176 -5.15 -5.95 -5.84
C ASN A 176 -3.75 -6.14 -5.20
N PHE A 177 -3.07 -5.08 -4.75
CA PHE A 177 -1.75 -5.13 -4.13
C PHE A 177 -1.74 -5.59 -2.66
N SER A 178 -2.91 -5.69 -2.00
CA SER A 178 -2.99 -5.97 -0.57
C SER A 178 -2.34 -7.30 -0.14
N PRO A 179 -2.54 -8.45 -0.83
CA PRO A 179 -1.93 -9.70 -0.41
C PRO A 179 -0.38 -9.68 -0.42
N PRO A 180 0.31 -9.28 -1.49
CA PRO A 180 1.77 -9.20 -1.46
C PRO A 180 2.30 -8.12 -0.51
N MET A 181 1.59 -7.00 -0.31
CA MET A 181 1.97 -5.98 0.67
C MET A 181 1.85 -6.50 2.10
N ALA A 182 0.82 -7.30 2.41
CA ALA A 182 0.70 -7.95 3.71
C ALA A 182 1.92 -8.83 4.05
N MET A 183 2.46 -9.52 3.07
CA MET A 183 3.66 -10.36 3.25
C MET A 183 4.96 -9.54 3.41
N ALA A 184 5.00 -8.35 2.83
CA ALA A 184 6.21 -7.53 2.74
C ALA A 184 6.37 -6.51 3.88
N GLY A 185 5.32 -6.22 4.63
CA GLY A 185 5.36 -5.39 5.84
C GLY A 185 5.99 -6.11 7.02
N LYS A 186 6.71 -5.39 7.89
CA LYS A 186 7.10 -5.89 9.21
C LYS A 186 5.91 -5.90 10.16
N VAL A 187 5.06 -4.90 10.06
CA VAL A 187 3.77 -4.79 10.76
C VAL A 187 2.69 -4.57 9.71
N THR A 188 1.76 -5.49 9.61
CA THR A 188 0.62 -5.40 8.69
C THR A 188 -0.66 -5.08 9.44
N ILE A 189 -1.30 -3.99 9.05
CA ILE A 189 -2.52 -3.47 9.62
C ILE A 189 -3.62 -3.54 8.57
N VAL A 190 -4.72 -4.21 8.88
CA VAL A 190 -5.87 -4.31 7.98
C VAL A 190 -7.10 -3.64 8.56
N GLN A 191 -7.73 -2.77 7.77
CA GLN A 191 -9.11 -2.36 8.04
C GLN A 191 -10.09 -3.25 7.29
N VAL A 192 -11.17 -3.65 7.94
CA VAL A 192 -12.23 -4.48 7.37
C VAL A 192 -13.61 -3.95 7.77
N ALA A 193 -14.65 -4.27 6.99
CA ALA A 193 -16.02 -3.90 7.35
C ALA A 193 -16.54 -4.74 8.53
N GLU A 194 -16.06 -5.98 8.66
CA GLU A 194 -16.56 -6.93 9.65
C GLU A 194 -15.42 -7.81 10.16
N VAL A 195 -15.42 -8.11 11.45
CA VAL A 195 -14.56 -9.12 12.07
C VAL A 195 -15.41 -10.25 12.63
N VAL A 196 -15.08 -11.47 12.27
CA VAL A 196 -15.80 -12.68 12.69
C VAL A 196 -14.94 -13.59 13.57
N GLU A 197 -15.55 -14.56 14.24
CA GLU A 197 -14.82 -15.58 15.00
C GLU A 197 -14.08 -16.55 14.08
N PRO A 198 -12.96 -17.13 14.52
CA PRO A 198 -12.22 -18.15 13.78
C PRO A 198 -13.10 -19.34 13.38
N GLY A 199 -12.90 -19.83 12.17
CA GLY A 199 -13.71 -20.91 11.60
C GLY A 199 -15.05 -20.48 10.98
N LYS A 200 -15.36 -19.18 10.98
CA LYS A 200 -16.54 -18.64 10.28
C LYS A 200 -16.27 -18.28 8.82
N LEU A 201 -15.00 -18.09 8.46
CA LEU A 201 -14.62 -17.89 7.07
C LEU A 201 -14.46 -19.25 6.38
N ASP A 202 -14.90 -19.33 5.13
CA ASP A 202 -14.59 -20.47 4.26
C ASP A 202 -13.06 -20.48 4.01
N PRO A 203 -12.34 -21.54 4.40
CA PRO A 203 -10.90 -21.62 4.25
C PRO A 203 -10.43 -21.52 2.81
N GLU A 204 -11.22 -22.01 1.85
CA GLU A 204 -10.89 -21.93 0.41
C GLU A 204 -11.00 -20.51 -0.15
N SER A 205 -11.70 -19.63 0.56
CA SER A 205 -11.89 -18.22 0.17
C SER A 205 -10.88 -17.29 0.82
N ILE A 206 -10.07 -17.75 1.79
CA ILE A 206 -9.05 -16.94 2.45
C ILE A 206 -7.90 -16.65 1.47
N VAL A 207 -7.70 -15.37 1.18
CA VAL A 207 -6.65 -14.92 0.25
C VAL A 207 -5.36 -14.52 0.98
N THR A 208 -5.47 -13.85 2.13
CA THR A 208 -4.32 -13.52 2.98
C THR A 208 -4.44 -14.28 4.30
N PRO A 209 -3.55 -15.25 4.55
CA PRO A 209 -3.48 -15.94 5.83
C PRO A 209 -3.11 -15.02 6.97
N GLY A 210 -3.70 -15.25 8.14
CA GLY A 210 -3.50 -14.42 9.33
C GLY A 210 -2.04 -14.29 9.77
N ILE A 211 -1.15 -15.22 9.43
CA ILE A 211 0.27 -15.14 9.78
C ILE A 211 0.97 -13.89 9.23
N PHE A 212 0.39 -13.25 8.21
CA PHE A 212 0.90 -12.01 7.60
C PHE A 212 0.23 -10.75 8.12
N VAL A 213 -0.65 -10.86 9.12
CA VAL A 213 -1.42 -9.73 9.66
C VAL A 213 -1.14 -9.59 11.15
N ASP A 214 -0.85 -8.39 11.59
CA ASP A 214 -0.56 -8.09 13.01
C ASP A 214 -1.73 -7.43 13.70
N ARG A 215 -2.48 -6.55 13.00
CA ARG A 215 -3.60 -5.79 13.56
C ARG A 215 -4.80 -5.80 12.63
N VAL A 216 -5.98 -5.96 13.21
CA VAL A 216 -7.27 -5.94 12.51
C VAL A 216 -8.15 -4.88 13.16
N VAL A 217 -8.60 -3.89 12.38
CA VAL A 217 -9.55 -2.87 12.84
C VAL A 217 -10.86 -2.97 12.07
N ALA A 218 -11.97 -3.03 12.81
CA ALA A 218 -13.32 -3.04 12.24
C ALA A 218 -13.79 -1.61 11.96
N ILE A 219 -14.20 -1.35 10.73
CA ILE A 219 -14.82 -0.10 10.28
C ILE A 219 -16.16 -0.48 9.67
N ALA A 220 -17.23 -0.41 10.43
CA ALA A 220 -18.56 -0.91 10.04
C ALA A 220 -19.09 -0.30 8.72
N ASN A 221 -18.80 0.98 8.49
CA ASN A 221 -19.18 1.70 7.27
C ASN A 221 -17.93 2.31 6.64
N PRO A 222 -17.08 1.51 5.97
CA PRO A 222 -15.84 2.03 5.42
C PRO A 222 -16.12 2.97 4.26
N ALA A 223 -15.46 4.11 4.24
CA ALA A 223 -15.56 5.07 3.15
C ALA A 223 -15.09 4.48 1.82
N HIS A 224 -15.70 4.93 0.74
CA HIS A 224 -15.27 4.66 -0.62
C HIS A 224 -14.57 5.90 -1.19
N GLU A 225 -13.30 5.76 -1.57
CA GLU A 225 -12.50 6.89 -2.05
C GLU A 225 -13.14 7.56 -3.26
N SER A 226 -13.73 6.78 -4.20
CA SER A 226 -14.45 7.29 -5.37
C SER A 226 -15.61 8.20 -5.00
N GLU A 227 -16.43 7.80 -4.03
CA GLU A 227 -17.57 8.60 -3.55
C GLU A 227 -17.12 9.90 -2.90
N LEU A 228 -16.03 9.86 -2.12
CA LEU A 228 -15.45 11.04 -1.50
C LEU A 228 -14.88 12.02 -2.54
N VAL A 229 -14.19 11.49 -3.56
CA VAL A 229 -13.63 12.29 -4.66
C VAL A 229 -14.73 12.93 -5.50
N GLU A 230 -15.78 12.17 -5.86
CA GLU A 230 -16.94 12.67 -6.61
C GLU A 230 -17.70 13.73 -5.83
N ALA A 231 -17.82 13.59 -4.50
CA ALA A 231 -18.43 14.58 -3.62
C ALA A 231 -17.55 15.83 -3.40
N GLY A 232 -16.32 15.86 -3.93
CA GLY A 232 -15.36 16.95 -3.70
C GLY A 232 -14.89 17.05 -2.25
N ALA A 233 -14.93 15.96 -1.50
CA ALA A 233 -14.51 15.92 -0.12
C ALA A 233 -13.01 16.23 0.01
N SER A 234 -12.63 16.88 1.11
CA SER A 234 -11.24 17.07 1.49
C SER A 234 -11.02 16.63 2.93
N TYR A 235 -9.89 16.01 3.19
CA TYR A 235 -9.44 15.73 4.55
C TYR A 235 -8.51 16.87 4.98
N PRO A 236 -8.66 17.38 6.22
CA PRO A 236 -7.94 18.54 6.74
C PRO A 236 -6.42 18.40 6.71
#